data_9643e7ba2f9a3e9500fa40cb9a980b30
#
_entry.id   9643e7ba2f9a3e9500fa40cb9a980b30
#
_cell.length_a   1.000
_cell.length_b   1.000
_cell.length_c   1.000
_cell.angle_alpha   90.00
_cell.angle_beta   90.00
_cell.angle_gamma   90.00
#
_symmetry.space_group_name_H-M   'P 1'
#
loop_
_entity.id
_entity.type
_entity.pdbx_description
1 polymer ?
#
loop_
_entity_poly.entity_id
_entity_poly.type
_entity_poly.pdbx_seq_one_letter_code
_entity_poly.pdbx_strand_id
1 'polypeptide(L)'
;QWGTPAGRTAELQSLADWVDLKRNEKTCVDKDFIVVGDFNIDNPAQLAALTSKGLQMPSALKSKTYGTNLAQNKRYDQILQYADYPASFTNQAGILDFFTGGTADLFPGLGKDAFTFQMSDHLPLWMQINTDIEGEKLDEIIKAGK
;
A
#
# COMPACT_ATOMS: atom_id res chain seq x y z
N GLN A 1 6.60 -2.95 15.99
CA GLN A 1 6.39 -4.41 15.87
C GLN A 1 7.47 -5.16 16.60
N TRP A 2 7.11 -5.75 17.73
CA TRP A 2 8.00 -6.54 18.58
C TRP A 2 7.47 -7.96 18.62
N GLY A 3 7.93 -8.84 17.74
CA GLY A 3 7.41 -10.19 17.72
C GLY A 3 8.25 -11.13 16.86
N THR A 4 8.01 -12.42 17.06
CA THR A 4 8.59 -13.46 16.20
C THR A 4 8.00 -13.38 14.79
N PRO A 5 8.67 -13.89 13.74
CA PRO A 5 8.11 -13.96 12.39
C PRO A 5 6.74 -14.64 12.32
N ALA A 6 6.50 -15.68 13.15
CA ALA A 6 5.21 -16.35 13.25
C ALA A 6 4.14 -15.45 13.90
N GLY A 7 4.49 -14.73 14.95
CA GLY A 7 3.59 -13.74 15.58
C GLY A 7 3.18 -12.65 14.60
N ARG A 8 4.12 -12.12 13.81
CA ARG A 8 3.84 -11.13 12.76
C ARG A 8 2.88 -11.66 11.70
N THR A 9 3.04 -12.91 11.27
CA THR A 9 2.11 -13.54 10.31
C THR A 9 0.70 -13.60 10.89
N ALA A 10 0.55 -13.96 12.17
CA ALA A 10 -0.75 -14.00 12.84
C ALA A 10 -1.38 -12.60 12.99
N GLU A 11 -0.58 -11.58 13.30
CA GLU A 11 -1.05 -10.19 13.36
C GLU A 11 -1.56 -9.69 11.99
N LEU A 12 -0.82 -9.98 10.93
CA LEU A 12 -1.21 -9.62 9.56
C LEU A 12 -2.50 -10.32 9.13
N GLN A 13 -2.67 -11.59 9.49
CA GLN A 13 -3.92 -12.33 9.27
C GLN A 13 -5.08 -11.68 10.05
N SER A 14 -4.86 -11.36 11.32
CA SER A 14 -5.89 -10.72 12.16
C SER A 14 -6.29 -9.35 11.62
N LEU A 15 -5.35 -8.59 11.06
CA LEU A 15 -5.65 -7.33 10.39
C LEU A 15 -6.49 -7.54 9.14
N ALA A 16 -6.14 -8.52 8.30
CA ALA A 16 -6.93 -8.85 7.11
C ALA A 16 -8.37 -9.27 7.49
N ASP A 17 -8.52 -10.10 8.51
CA ASP A 17 -9.82 -10.52 9.03
C ASP A 17 -10.65 -9.34 9.55
N TRP A 18 -10.00 -8.41 10.27
CA TRP A 18 -10.66 -7.22 10.81
C TRP A 18 -11.12 -6.26 9.70
N VAL A 19 -10.28 -6.01 8.68
CA VAL A 19 -10.64 -5.16 7.54
C VAL A 19 -11.81 -5.77 6.77
N ASP A 20 -11.77 -7.09 6.52
CA ASP A 20 -12.86 -7.80 5.85
C ASP A 20 -14.16 -7.73 6.65
N LEU A 21 -14.08 -7.94 7.96
CA LEU A 21 -15.23 -7.81 8.87
C LEU A 21 -15.85 -6.40 8.78
N LYS A 22 -15.01 -5.36 8.86
CA LYS A 22 -15.46 -3.96 8.79
C LYS A 22 -16.11 -3.61 7.46
N ARG A 23 -15.50 -4.05 6.36
CA ARG A 23 -16.03 -3.86 5.01
C ARG A 23 -17.40 -4.53 4.82
N ASN A 24 -17.63 -5.67 5.47
CA ASN A 24 -18.86 -6.46 5.34
C ASN A 24 -19.94 -6.09 6.38
N GLU A 25 -19.67 -5.15 7.30
CA GLU A 25 -20.69 -4.64 8.22
C GLU A 25 -21.87 -4.03 7.45
N LYS A 26 -23.10 -4.24 7.93
CA LYS A 26 -24.31 -3.69 7.30
C LYS A 26 -24.35 -2.15 7.30
N THR A 27 -23.67 -1.53 8.26
CA THR A 27 -23.55 -0.09 8.41
C THR A 27 -22.45 0.52 7.56
N CYS A 28 -21.59 -0.29 6.94
CA CYS A 28 -20.52 0.16 6.07
C CYS A 28 -21.09 0.50 4.70
N VAL A 29 -21.30 1.79 4.47
CA VAL A 29 -21.85 2.33 3.20
C VAL A 29 -20.76 2.38 2.14
N ASP A 30 -19.57 2.85 2.52
CA ASP A 30 -18.42 2.94 1.62
C ASP A 30 -17.55 1.68 1.74
N LYS A 31 -17.33 1.01 0.62
CA LYS A 31 -16.54 -0.21 0.52
C LYS A 31 -15.12 0.01 0.00
N ASP A 32 -14.76 1.25 -0.27
CA ASP A 32 -13.47 1.69 -0.81
C ASP A 32 -12.37 1.71 0.27
N PHE A 33 -11.99 0.54 0.75
CA PHE A 33 -10.95 0.42 1.75
C PHE A 33 -9.56 0.41 1.11
N ILE A 34 -8.72 1.35 1.53
CA ILE A 34 -7.28 1.35 1.24
C ILE A 34 -6.54 1.13 2.55
N VAL A 35 -5.69 0.13 2.58
CA VAL A 35 -4.87 -0.23 3.74
C VAL A 35 -3.43 0.13 3.44
N VAL A 36 -2.87 1.03 4.22
CA VAL A 36 -1.50 1.54 4.03
C VAL A 36 -0.68 1.42 5.30
N GLY A 37 0.60 1.17 5.17
CA GLY A 37 1.52 1.18 6.32
C GLY A 37 2.80 0.40 6.10
N ASP A 38 3.68 0.49 7.09
CA ASP A 38 4.82 -0.39 7.26
C ASP A 38 4.36 -1.68 7.96
N PHE A 39 4.30 -2.76 7.20
CA PHE A 39 3.92 -4.09 7.68
C PHE A 39 5.12 -4.98 7.96
N ASN A 40 6.32 -4.49 7.71
CA ASN A 40 7.58 -5.23 7.86
C ASN A 40 7.53 -6.62 7.18
N ILE A 41 7.02 -6.65 5.95
CA ILE A 41 6.91 -7.89 5.16
C ILE A 41 8.32 -8.39 4.80
N ASP A 42 8.69 -9.53 5.36
CA ASP A 42 10.00 -10.16 5.13
C ASP A 42 9.94 -11.35 4.19
N ASN A 43 8.75 -11.94 4.04
CA ASN A 43 8.58 -13.18 3.27
C ASN A 43 7.19 -13.28 2.64
N PRO A 44 7.03 -14.13 1.62
CA PRO A 44 5.75 -14.30 0.91
C PRO A 44 4.59 -14.77 1.78
N ALA A 45 4.83 -15.53 2.85
CA ALA A 45 3.77 -16.03 3.72
C ALA A 45 3.10 -14.88 4.50
N GLN A 46 3.87 -13.88 4.91
CA GLN A 46 3.36 -12.68 5.56
C GLN A 46 2.48 -11.85 4.61
N LEU A 47 2.93 -11.66 3.37
CA LEU A 47 2.11 -10.98 2.36
C LEU A 47 0.83 -11.77 2.07
N ALA A 48 0.91 -13.09 1.94
CA ALA A 48 -0.25 -13.94 1.74
C ALA A 48 -1.26 -13.86 2.90
N ALA A 49 -0.78 -13.79 4.15
CA ALA A 49 -1.65 -13.59 5.32
C ALA A 49 -2.39 -12.23 5.24
N LEU A 50 -1.68 -11.14 4.94
CA LEU A 50 -2.27 -9.81 4.82
C LEU A 50 -3.28 -9.71 3.67
N THR A 51 -3.07 -10.46 2.59
CA THR A 51 -3.95 -10.43 1.39
C THR A 51 -5.00 -11.56 1.37
N SER A 52 -5.09 -12.37 2.43
CA SER A 52 -5.93 -13.57 2.50
C SER A 52 -7.43 -13.31 2.33
N LYS A 53 -7.90 -12.09 2.57
CA LYS A 53 -9.31 -11.66 2.50
C LYS A 53 -9.62 -10.78 1.28
N GLY A 54 -8.80 -10.88 0.23
CA GLY A 54 -9.06 -10.17 -1.02
C GLY A 54 -8.40 -8.80 -1.15
N LEU A 55 -7.70 -8.32 -0.10
CA LEU A 55 -6.81 -7.18 -0.24
C LEU A 55 -5.74 -7.50 -1.29
N GLN A 56 -5.47 -6.58 -2.19
CA GLN A 56 -4.46 -6.76 -3.22
C GLN A 56 -3.68 -5.48 -3.47
N MET A 57 -2.45 -5.68 -3.88
CA MET A 57 -1.60 -4.57 -4.31
C MET A 57 -2.11 -4.03 -5.64
N PRO A 58 -2.22 -2.71 -5.83
CA PRO A 58 -2.49 -2.10 -7.14
C PRO A 58 -1.54 -2.61 -8.22
N SER A 59 -2.04 -2.74 -9.46
CA SER A 59 -1.26 -3.30 -10.57
C SER A 59 0.04 -2.53 -10.83
N ALA A 60 0.01 -1.21 -10.66
CA ALA A 60 1.18 -0.35 -10.79
C ALA A 60 2.30 -0.69 -9.79
N LEU A 61 1.94 -1.16 -8.60
CA LEU A 61 2.90 -1.59 -7.58
C LEU A 61 3.33 -3.05 -7.77
N LYS A 62 2.47 -3.91 -8.33
CA LYS A 62 2.82 -5.31 -8.63
C LYS A 62 3.89 -5.43 -9.70
N SER A 63 3.83 -4.59 -10.71
CA SER A 63 4.69 -4.67 -11.90
C SER A 63 6.12 -4.21 -11.66
N LYS A 64 6.41 -3.56 -10.53
CA LYS A 64 7.71 -2.96 -10.24
C LYS A 64 8.46 -3.76 -9.18
N THR A 65 9.74 -4.03 -9.45
CA THR A 65 10.67 -4.59 -8.46
C THR A 65 11.38 -3.44 -7.75
N TYR A 66 10.84 -2.99 -6.64
CA TYR A 66 11.50 -2.00 -5.78
C TYR A 66 11.28 -2.36 -4.32
N GLY A 67 12.24 -2.00 -3.50
CA GLY A 67 12.09 -2.02 -2.05
C GLY A 67 11.69 -0.65 -1.52
N THR A 68 11.14 -0.60 -0.33
CA THR A 68 10.81 0.63 0.38
C THR A 68 11.85 1.02 1.43
N ASN A 69 12.87 0.20 1.64
CA ASN A 69 14.04 0.56 2.44
C ASN A 69 15.09 1.28 1.60
N LEU A 70 16.07 1.97 2.21
CA LEU A 70 17.12 2.72 1.50
C LEU A 70 17.95 1.87 0.52
N ALA A 71 18.10 0.57 0.79
CA ALA A 71 18.77 -0.35 -0.11
C ALA A 71 17.87 -0.85 -1.26
N GLN A 72 16.60 -0.49 -1.26
CA GLN A 72 15.57 -0.86 -2.24
C GLN A 72 15.45 -2.37 -2.50
N ASN A 73 15.76 -3.19 -1.50
CA ASN A 73 15.74 -4.65 -1.60
C ASN A 73 14.71 -5.33 -0.68
N LYS A 74 13.94 -4.54 0.09
CA LYS A 74 12.88 -5.01 1.00
C LYS A 74 11.60 -4.20 0.81
N ARG A 75 10.47 -4.87 0.74
CA ARG A 75 9.14 -4.28 0.58
C ARG A 75 8.39 -4.30 1.90
N TYR A 76 8.82 -3.53 2.86
CA TYR A 76 8.18 -3.45 4.17
C TYR A 76 6.83 -2.73 4.12
N ASP A 77 6.79 -1.64 3.37
CA ASP A 77 5.60 -0.81 3.22
C ASP A 77 4.69 -1.34 2.10
N GLN A 78 3.39 -1.25 2.34
CA GLN A 78 2.38 -1.70 1.39
C GLN A 78 1.28 -0.65 1.24
N ILE A 79 0.71 -0.58 0.04
CA ILE A 79 -0.57 0.02 -0.25
C ILE A 79 -1.43 -1.09 -0.84
N LEU A 80 -2.53 -1.41 -0.18
CA LEU A 80 -3.43 -2.50 -0.55
C LEU A 80 -4.85 -1.98 -0.69
N GLN A 81 -5.62 -2.58 -1.59
CA GLN A 81 -7.00 -2.23 -1.89
C GLN A 81 -7.83 -3.47 -2.20
N TYR A 82 -9.14 -3.32 -2.23
CA TYR A 82 -10.01 -4.30 -2.87
C TYR A 82 -10.18 -3.97 -4.36
N ALA A 83 -10.46 -5.00 -5.18
CA ALA A 83 -10.57 -4.85 -6.64
C ALA A 83 -11.91 -4.28 -7.12
N ASP A 84 -12.80 -3.90 -6.21
CA ASP A 84 -14.16 -3.50 -6.56
C ASP A 84 -14.23 -2.17 -7.32
N TYR A 85 -13.21 -1.34 -7.19
CA TYR A 85 -13.15 0.00 -7.77
C TYR A 85 -11.88 0.23 -8.61
N PRO A 86 -11.67 -0.55 -9.68
CA PRO A 86 -10.44 -0.46 -10.46
C PRO A 86 -10.25 0.90 -11.14
N ALA A 87 -11.34 1.62 -11.44
CA ALA A 87 -11.29 2.95 -12.05
C ALA A 87 -10.72 4.02 -11.11
N SER A 88 -10.78 3.80 -9.78
CA SER A 88 -10.21 4.71 -8.80
C SER A 88 -8.67 4.76 -8.83
N PHE A 89 -8.01 3.87 -9.56
CA PHE A 89 -6.55 3.76 -9.57
C PHE A 89 -5.99 4.03 -10.96
N THR A 90 -5.11 5.04 -11.06
CA THR A 90 -4.55 5.50 -12.33
C THR A 90 -3.43 4.61 -12.88
N ASN A 91 -3.04 3.54 -12.18
CA ASN A 91 -1.86 2.72 -12.48
C ASN A 91 -0.52 3.49 -12.40
N GLN A 92 -0.50 4.64 -11.72
CA GLN A 92 0.71 5.36 -11.40
C GLN A 92 1.05 5.18 -9.93
N ALA A 93 2.22 4.63 -9.66
CA ALA A 93 2.72 4.39 -8.33
C ALA A 93 4.24 4.22 -8.34
N GLY A 94 4.88 4.34 -7.19
CA GLY A 94 6.32 4.16 -7.07
C GLY A 94 6.83 4.43 -5.67
N ILE A 95 8.14 4.53 -5.57
CA ILE A 95 8.83 5.07 -4.40
C ILE A 95 9.37 6.46 -4.74
N LEU A 96 9.53 7.30 -3.72
CA LEU A 96 10.23 8.56 -3.82
C LEU A 96 11.61 8.39 -3.20
N ASP A 97 12.63 8.22 -4.07
CA ASP A 97 14.00 7.99 -3.61
C ASP A 97 14.68 9.33 -3.30
N PHE A 98 14.66 9.71 -2.03
CA PHE A 98 15.35 10.89 -1.53
C PHE A 98 16.86 10.67 -1.33
N PHE A 99 17.32 9.42 -1.32
CA PHE A 99 18.68 9.10 -0.93
C PHE A 99 19.61 8.97 -2.15
N THR A 100 19.18 8.28 -3.21
CA THR A 100 20.00 8.05 -4.42
C THR A 100 19.36 8.56 -5.70
N GLY A 101 18.11 8.98 -5.64
CA GLY A 101 17.36 9.49 -6.79
C GLY A 101 17.62 10.95 -7.10
N GLY A 102 16.78 11.52 -7.97
CA GLY A 102 16.89 12.92 -8.42
C GLY A 102 16.74 14.00 -7.33
N THR A 103 16.39 13.60 -6.11
CA THR A 103 16.30 14.48 -4.93
C THR A 103 17.48 14.33 -3.98
N ALA A 104 18.49 13.52 -4.33
CA ALA A 104 19.68 13.31 -3.49
C ALA A 104 20.44 14.62 -3.22
N ASP A 105 20.37 15.60 -4.12
CA ASP A 105 20.98 16.92 -3.97
C ASP A 105 20.37 17.76 -2.82
N LEU A 106 19.18 17.39 -2.34
CA LEU A 106 18.57 18.03 -1.16
C LEU A 106 19.31 17.69 0.15
N PHE A 107 20.11 16.63 0.14
CA PHE A 107 20.84 16.15 1.31
C PHE A 107 22.32 15.91 0.99
N PRO A 108 23.05 16.94 0.49
CA PRO A 108 24.41 16.78 0.04
C PRO A 108 25.33 16.35 1.18
N GLY A 109 26.12 15.31 0.94
CA GLY A 109 27.14 14.84 1.87
C GLY A 109 26.61 13.99 3.03
N LEU A 110 25.31 13.68 3.11
CA LEU A 110 24.80 12.72 4.08
C LEU A 110 25.10 11.28 3.66
N GLY A 111 25.95 10.60 4.42
CA GLY A 111 26.07 9.15 4.32
C GLY A 111 24.80 8.44 4.81
N LYS A 112 24.69 7.15 4.49
CA LYS A 112 23.49 6.35 4.79
C LYS A 112 23.07 6.42 6.26
N ASP A 113 24.00 6.27 7.18
CA ASP A 113 23.69 6.24 8.63
C ASP A 113 23.18 7.60 9.12
N ALA A 114 23.78 8.70 8.67
CA ALA A 114 23.33 10.03 8.99
C ALA A 114 21.96 10.32 8.38
N PHE A 115 21.71 9.87 7.14
CA PHE A 115 20.42 10.00 6.49
C PHE A 115 19.33 9.21 7.24
N THR A 116 19.61 7.94 7.60
CA THR A 116 18.70 7.10 8.38
C THR A 116 18.31 7.76 9.69
N PHE A 117 19.29 8.32 10.39
CA PHE A 117 19.05 8.97 11.69
C PHE A 117 18.26 10.29 11.58
N GLN A 118 18.53 11.09 10.54
CA GLN A 118 17.93 12.43 10.39
C GLN A 118 16.61 12.41 9.64
N MET A 119 16.40 11.47 8.74
CA MET A 119 15.23 11.38 7.88
C MET A 119 14.44 10.10 8.09
N SER A 120 14.90 8.99 7.51
CA SER A 120 14.23 7.71 7.57
C SER A 120 15.12 6.62 6.98
N ASP A 121 14.94 5.38 7.41
CA ASP A 121 15.45 4.18 6.75
C ASP A 121 14.47 3.63 5.69
N HIS A 122 13.29 4.26 5.55
CA HIS A 122 12.31 3.96 4.53
C HIS A 122 12.19 5.07 3.48
N LEU A 123 11.84 4.68 2.28
CA LEU A 123 11.50 5.56 1.16
C LEU A 123 9.97 5.64 1.03
N PRO A 124 9.39 6.85 0.89
CA PRO A 124 7.95 6.99 0.73
C PRO A 124 7.42 6.18 -0.45
N LEU A 125 6.44 5.32 -0.17
CA LEU A 125 5.65 4.63 -1.18
C LEU A 125 4.45 5.51 -1.54
N TRP A 126 4.17 5.67 -2.83
CA TRP A 126 3.07 6.48 -3.30
C TRP A 126 2.25 5.78 -4.37
N MET A 127 1.00 6.19 -4.50
CA MET A 127 0.06 5.77 -5.53
C MET A 127 -0.85 6.94 -5.88
N GLN A 128 -1.19 7.07 -7.15
CA GLN A 128 -2.14 8.08 -7.61
C GLN A 128 -3.55 7.49 -7.67
N ILE A 129 -4.48 8.21 -7.06
CA ILE A 129 -5.91 7.89 -7.07
C ILE A 129 -6.62 8.87 -8.01
N ASN A 130 -7.53 8.36 -8.83
CA ASN A 130 -8.46 9.17 -9.59
C ASN A 130 -9.62 9.58 -8.67
N THR A 131 -9.82 10.88 -8.51
CA THR A 131 -10.92 11.45 -7.70
C THR A 131 -12.11 11.92 -8.55
N ASP A 132 -11.97 11.95 -9.87
CA ASP A 132 -13.02 12.34 -10.81
C ASP A 132 -13.77 11.11 -11.35
N ILE A 133 -14.47 10.43 -10.44
CA ILE A 133 -15.28 9.24 -10.77
C ILE A 133 -16.80 9.54 -10.72
N GLU A 134 -17.19 10.80 -10.49
CA GLU A 134 -18.60 11.17 -10.33
C GLU A 134 -19.40 10.89 -11.60
N GLY A 135 -18.83 11.14 -12.77
CA GLY A 135 -19.46 10.85 -14.06
C GLY A 135 -19.74 9.36 -14.26
N GLU A 136 -18.79 8.49 -13.88
CA GLU A 136 -18.92 7.04 -14.01
C GLU A 136 -20.00 6.49 -13.05
N LYS A 137 -20.01 6.96 -11.80
CA LYS A 137 -21.04 6.59 -10.81
C LYS A 137 -22.44 7.07 -11.24
N LEU A 138 -22.55 8.26 -11.81
CA LEU A 138 -23.82 8.78 -12.31
C LEU A 138 -24.33 7.95 -13.49
N ASP A 139 -23.47 7.57 -14.40
CA ASP A 139 -23.81 6.70 -15.55
C ASP A 139 -24.29 5.31 -15.10
N GLU A 140 -23.65 4.73 -14.08
CA GLU A 140 -24.06 3.45 -13.49
C GLU A 140 -25.45 3.54 -12.85
N ILE A 141 -25.72 4.60 -12.10
CA ILE A 141 -27.05 4.84 -11.47
C ILE A 141 -28.13 5.01 -12.55
N ILE A 142 -27.85 5.75 -13.61
CA ILE A 142 -28.79 5.96 -14.72
C ILE A 142 -29.07 4.65 -15.44
N LYS A 143 -28.06 3.80 -15.64
CA LYS A 143 -28.21 2.47 -16.27
C LYS A 143 -29.01 1.51 -15.39
N ALA A 144 -28.81 1.55 -14.07
CA ALA A 144 -29.50 0.68 -13.12
C ALA A 144 -30.98 1.08 -12.89
N GLY A 145 -31.34 2.32 -13.18
CA GLY A 145 -32.71 2.85 -13.05
C GLY A 145 -33.59 2.66 -14.29
N LYS A 146 -33.09 1.99 -15.32
CA LYS A 146 -33.84 1.57 -16.52
C LYS A 146 -34.10 0.07 -16.49
#